data_81a5bc4a6dfa1bb9aa88ba3004781d33
#
_entry.id   81a5bc4a6dfa1bb9aa88ba3004781d33
#
_cell.length_a   1.000
_cell.length_b   1.000
_cell.length_c   1.000
_cell.angle_alpha   90.00
_cell.angle_beta   90.00
_cell.angle_gamma   90.00
#
_symmetry.space_group_name_H-M   'P 1'
#
loop_
_entity.id
_entity.type
_entity.pdbx_description
1 polymer ?
#
loop_
_entity_poly.entity_id
_entity_poly.type
_entity_poly.pdbx_seq_one_letter_code
_entity_poly.pdbx_strand_id
1 'polypeptide(L)'
;MRISMALATIIVSLPVAALAQPRWTFCVASSKSGADVWITEVFAAERDREQLESAFKTMVARLGGLGADAQCPMPREDKTEAVNAKFAAEEFNRKLGATLHAVLAGGFRARR
;
A
#
# COMPACT_ATOMS: atom_id res chain seq x y z
N MET A 1 17.14 28.65 -46.53
CA MET A 1 17.09 28.24 -45.95
C MET A 1 16.89 27.97 -44.98
N ARG A 2 16.84 27.64 -44.68
CA ARG A 2 16.58 27.21 -43.87
C ARG A 2 16.42 26.77 -42.89
N ILE A 3 16.32 26.40 -42.43
CA ILE A 3 16.24 25.91 -41.65
C ILE A 3 15.96 25.61 -40.74
N SER A 4 15.88 25.38 -40.49
CA SER A 4 15.67 24.96 -39.72
C SER A 4 15.39 24.79 -38.80
N MET A 5 15.26 24.37 -38.43
CA MET A 5 15.04 24.03 -37.64
C MET A 5 14.73 23.63 -36.72
N ALA A 6 14.64 23.17 -36.46
CA ALA A 6 14.31 22.71 -35.80
C ALA A 6 14.35 22.37 -34.90
N LEU A 7 14.28 21.99 -34.52
CA LEU A 7 14.32 21.47 -33.70
C LEU A 7 14.02 21.30 -32.72
N ALA A 8 13.82 20.96 -32.28
CA ALA A 8 13.55 20.85 -31.44
C ALA A 8 13.18 20.22 -30.72
N THR A 9 13.07 19.71 -30.52
CA THR A 9 12.77 19.02 -29.97
C THR A 9 12.61 18.69 -29.02
N ILE A 10 12.42 18.28 -28.44
CA ILE A 10 12.26 17.90 -27.69
C ILE A 10 12.22 17.38 -26.84
N ILE A 11 12.23 16.81 -26.50
CA ILE A 11 12.35 16.22 -25.73
C ILE A 11 11.78 16.03 -24.78
N VAL A 12 11.58 15.93 -24.37
CA VAL A 12 11.07 15.96 -23.52
C VAL A 12 10.53 15.10 -22.88
N SER A 13 10.28 14.70 -22.85
CA SER A 13 9.72 13.87 -22.43
C SER A 13 10.01 13.10 -21.44
N LEU A 14 10.69 12.61 -21.38
CA LEU A 14 11.11 11.91 -20.52
C LEU A 14 10.55 12.01 -19.30
N PRO A 15 10.53 12.76 -18.71
CA PRO A 15 10.14 12.88 -17.38
C PRO A 15 8.79 12.38 -17.05
N VAL A 16 8.03 12.00 -17.99
CA VAL A 16 6.72 11.48 -17.69
C VAL A 16 6.78 10.31 -16.74
N ALA A 17 7.74 9.43 -16.94
CA ALA A 17 7.86 8.30 -16.04
C ALA A 17 8.19 8.75 -14.63
N ALA A 18 9.01 9.77 -14.52
CA ALA A 18 9.39 10.26 -13.23
C ALA A 18 8.26 11.01 -12.54
N LEU A 19 7.24 11.37 -13.30
CA LEU A 19 6.10 12.11 -12.76
C LEU A 19 4.92 11.20 -12.45
N ALA A 20 5.13 9.89 -12.43
CA ALA A 20 4.05 8.99 -12.13
C ALA A 20 3.47 9.31 -10.76
N GLN A 21 2.17 9.31 -10.66
CA GLN A 21 1.48 9.61 -9.42
C GLN A 21 1.71 8.50 -8.40
N PRO A 22 1.87 8.83 -7.15
CA PRO A 22 1.92 7.80 -6.11
C PRO A 22 0.59 7.07 -6.05
N ARG A 23 0.65 5.84 -5.62
CA ARG A 23 -0.54 5.02 -5.42
C ARG A 23 -0.60 4.65 -3.95
N TRP A 24 -1.80 4.56 -3.43
CA TRP A 24 -2.03 4.47 -2.00
C TRP A 24 -2.70 3.17 -1.64
N THR A 25 -2.27 2.57 -0.55
CA THR A 25 -2.86 1.33 -0.07
C THR A 25 -2.70 1.25 1.46
N PHE A 26 -3.17 0.16 2.00
CA PHE A 26 -2.96 -0.21 3.39
C PHE A 26 -2.87 -1.73 3.40
N CYS A 27 -2.45 -2.31 4.51
CA CYS A 27 -2.37 -3.76 4.62
C CYS A 27 -3.15 -4.21 5.84
N VAL A 28 -3.75 -5.38 5.75
CA VAL A 28 -4.55 -5.95 6.83
C VAL A 28 -4.23 -7.43 6.95
N ALA A 29 -4.12 -7.91 8.19
CA ALA A 29 -3.87 -9.33 8.44
C ALA A 29 -4.81 -9.81 9.52
N SER A 30 -5.37 -10.99 9.32
CA SER A 30 -6.30 -11.59 10.28
C SER A 30 -5.69 -12.85 10.86
N SER A 31 -5.82 -13.03 12.17
CA SER A 31 -5.43 -14.29 12.79
C SER A 31 -6.35 -15.39 12.30
N LYS A 32 -5.92 -16.64 12.46
CA LYS A 32 -6.72 -17.77 11.97
C LYS A 32 -8.09 -17.83 12.63
N SER A 33 -8.16 -17.43 13.90
CA SER A 33 -9.44 -17.41 14.60
C SER A 33 -10.29 -16.21 14.21
N GLY A 34 -9.70 -15.19 13.59
CA GLY A 34 -10.38 -13.93 13.32
C GLY A 34 -10.47 -13.00 14.51
N ALA A 35 -9.92 -13.40 15.66
CA ALA A 35 -10.03 -12.59 16.88
C ALA A 35 -9.14 -11.36 16.84
N ASP A 36 -8.04 -11.43 16.11
CA ASP A 36 -7.07 -10.33 16.04
C ASP A 36 -6.86 -9.91 14.60
N VAL A 37 -6.83 -8.61 14.38
CA VAL A 37 -6.62 -8.04 13.04
C VAL A 37 -5.57 -6.95 13.18
N TRP A 38 -4.54 -7.02 12.38
CA TRP A 38 -3.49 -6.01 12.30
C TRP A 38 -3.72 -5.18 11.05
N ILE A 39 -3.71 -3.87 11.18
CA ILE A 39 -4.01 -3.00 10.05
C ILE A 39 -3.06 -1.80 10.07
N THR A 40 -2.57 -1.43 8.90
CA THR A 40 -1.63 -0.30 8.80
C THR A 40 -2.38 1.00 8.52
N GLU A 41 -1.66 2.10 8.68
CA GLU A 41 -2.14 3.35 8.12
C GLU A 41 -2.08 3.27 6.59
N VAL A 42 -2.73 4.22 5.90
CA VAL A 42 -2.62 4.33 4.45
C VAL A 42 -1.24 4.89 4.12
N PHE A 43 -0.57 4.29 3.15
CA PHE A 43 0.79 4.70 2.78
C PHE A 43 0.96 4.61 1.27
N ALA A 44 1.98 5.31 0.76
CA ALA A 44 2.32 5.26 -0.66
C ALA A 44 3.01 3.93 -0.95
N ALA A 45 2.48 3.18 -1.90
CA ALA A 45 3.01 1.87 -2.24
C ALA A 45 4.27 2.04 -3.08
N GLU A 46 5.41 1.65 -2.52
CA GLU A 46 6.71 1.75 -3.17
C GLU A 46 7.27 0.39 -3.57
N ARG A 47 6.53 -0.67 -3.25
CA ARG A 47 6.87 -2.03 -3.62
C ARG A 47 5.64 -2.64 -4.27
N ASP A 48 5.83 -3.70 -5.03
CA ASP A 48 4.65 -4.35 -5.59
C ASP A 48 3.86 -5.05 -4.49
N ARG A 49 2.64 -5.40 -4.84
CA ARG A 49 1.68 -5.90 -3.86
C ARG A 49 2.15 -7.17 -3.16
N GLU A 50 2.74 -8.09 -3.92
CA GLU A 50 3.20 -9.34 -3.33
C GLU A 50 4.33 -9.13 -2.34
N GLN A 51 5.23 -8.21 -2.67
CA GLN A 51 6.32 -7.86 -1.77
C GLN A 51 5.80 -7.24 -0.49
N LEU A 52 4.81 -6.36 -0.62
CA LEU A 52 4.19 -5.73 0.54
C LEU A 52 3.51 -6.77 1.43
N GLU A 53 2.76 -7.67 0.83
CA GLU A 53 2.05 -8.69 1.61
C GLU A 53 3.01 -9.61 2.34
N SER A 54 4.09 -10.01 1.67
CA SER A 54 5.08 -10.87 2.28
C SER A 54 5.79 -10.16 3.45
N ALA A 55 6.18 -8.91 3.25
CA ALA A 55 6.86 -8.16 4.29
C ALA A 55 5.93 -7.87 5.47
N PHE A 56 4.68 -7.56 5.19
CA PHE A 56 3.71 -7.32 6.24
C PHE A 56 3.44 -8.58 7.04
N LYS A 57 3.29 -9.71 6.35
CA LYS A 57 3.09 -10.99 7.03
C LYS A 57 4.22 -11.30 8.00
N THR A 58 5.45 -11.03 7.57
CA THR A 58 6.62 -11.24 8.42
C THR A 58 6.56 -10.33 9.66
N MET A 59 6.18 -9.08 9.45
CA MET A 59 6.08 -8.15 10.57
C MET A 59 4.99 -8.56 11.54
N VAL A 60 3.83 -8.96 11.04
CA VAL A 60 2.72 -9.39 11.89
C VAL A 60 3.11 -10.61 12.70
N ALA A 61 3.87 -11.53 12.11
CA ALA A 61 4.35 -12.70 12.84
C ALA A 61 5.19 -12.29 14.05
N ARG A 62 6.01 -11.27 13.90
CA ARG A 62 6.81 -10.77 15.02
C ARG A 62 5.96 -10.12 16.10
N LEU A 63 4.80 -9.62 15.73
CA LEU A 63 3.89 -8.97 16.67
C LEU A 63 2.93 -9.96 17.34
N GLY A 64 3.13 -11.25 17.12
CA GLY A 64 2.30 -12.27 17.74
C GLY A 64 1.28 -12.89 16.80
N GLY A 65 1.24 -12.46 15.53
CA GLY A 65 0.28 -12.95 14.56
C GLY A 65 0.84 -14.01 13.64
N LEU A 66 1.59 -14.95 14.17
CA LEU A 66 2.16 -16.01 13.36
C LEU A 66 1.05 -16.78 12.66
N GLY A 67 1.20 -16.97 11.36
CA GLY A 67 0.21 -17.68 10.57
C GLY A 67 -0.97 -16.83 10.14
N ALA A 68 -0.95 -15.52 10.42
CA ALA A 68 -2.02 -14.65 10.01
C ALA A 68 -2.08 -14.53 8.48
N ASP A 69 -3.28 -14.32 7.99
CA ASP A 69 -3.53 -14.14 6.56
C ASP A 69 -3.41 -12.66 6.23
N ALA A 70 -2.38 -12.31 5.47
CA ALA A 70 -2.04 -10.91 5.19
C ALA A 70 -2.43 -10.53 3.77
N GLN A 71 -3.06 -9.37 3.63
CA GLN A 71 -3.47 -8.84 2.34
C GLN A 71 -3.22 -7.35 2.28
N CYS A 72 -2.75 -6.89 1.12
CA CYS A 72 -2.66 -5.47 0.82
C CYS A 72 -3.50 -5.25 -0.43
N PRO A 73 -4.60 -4.50 -0.33
CA PRO A 73 -5.47 -4.28 -1.50
C PRO A 73 -4.72 -3.60 -2.63
N MET A 74 -5.27 -3.68 -3.83
CA MET A 74 -4.69 -3.00 -4.98
C MET A 74 -4.51 -1.52 -4.68
N PRO A 75 -3.32 -0.95 -4.92
CA PRO A 75 -3.11 0.46 -4.68
C PRO A 75 -4.01 1.33 -5.54
N ARG A 76 -4.40 2.46 -5.01
CA ARG A 76 -5.33 3.39 -5.64
C ARG A 76 -4.65 4.73 -5.90
N GLU A 77 -5.06 5.39 -6.96
CA GLU A 77 -4.50 6.69 -7.28
C GLU A 77 -4.97 7.76 -6.32
N ASP A 78 -6.19 7.61 -5.80
CA ASP A 78 -6.78 8.58 -4.90
C ASP A 78 -6.57 8.12 -3.45
N LYS A 79 -5.84 8.92 -2.70
CA LYS A 79 -5.57 8.60 -1.29
C LYS A 79 -6.84 8.53 -0.48
N THR A 80 -7.80 9.39 -0.78
CA THR A 80 -9.07 9.39 -0.05
C THR A 80 -9.82 8.07 -0.22
N GLU A 81 -9.77 7.49 -1.43
CA GLU A 81 -10.39 6.19 -1.65
C GLU A 81 -9.72 5.12 -0.80
N ALA A 82 -8.39 5.18 -0.68
CA ALA A 82 -7.68 4.21 0.16
C ALA A 82 -8.06 4.37 1.62
N VAL A 83 -8.18 5.61 2.09
CA VAL A 83 -8.58 5.89 3.47
C VAL A 83 -9.99 5.37 3.73
N ASN A 84 -10.90 5.59 2.80
CA ASN A 84 -12.28 5.11 2.94
C ASN A 84 -12.33 3.59 2.95
N ALA A 85 -11.53 2.94 2.10
CA ALA A 85 -11.45 1.49 2.08
C ALA A 85 -10.93 0.94 3.40
N LYS A 86 -9.93 1.63 3.99
CA LYS A 86 -9.40 1.23 5.27
C LYS A 86 -10.46 1.34 6.36
N PHE A 87 -11.18 2.45 6.40
CA PHE A 87 -12.23 2.63 7.39
C PHE A 87 -13.30 1.55 7.27
N ALA A 88 -13.66 1.19 6.03
CA ALA A 88 -14.64 0.14 5.81
C ALA A 88 -14.12 -1.21 6.32
N ALA A 89 -12.83 -1.49 6.13
CA ALA A 89 -12.24 -2.72 6.63
C ALA A 89 -12.23 -2.75 8.15
N GLU A 90 -11.91 -1.62 8.77
CA GLU A 90 -11.92 -1.53 10.24
C GLU A 90 -13.32 -1.76 10.78
N GLU A 91 -14.30 -1.11 10.19
CA GLU A 91 -15.68 -1.24 10.63
C GLU A 91 -16.16 -2.67 10.51
N PHE A 92 -15.88 -3.30 9.37
CA PHE A 92 -16.27 -4.68 9.12
C PHE A 92 -15.70 -5.61 10.19
N ASN A 93 -14.42 -5.44 10.50
CA ASN A 93 -13.76 -6.32 11.47
C ASN A 93 -14.23 -6.06 12.89
N ARG A 94 -14.53 -4.80 13.24
CA ARG A 94 -15.10 -4.50 14.54
C ARG A 94 -16.45 -5.17 14.73
N LYS A 95 -17.28 -5.16 13.68
CA LYS A 95 -18.58 -5.79 13.75
C LYS A 95 -18.48 -7.29 13.92
N LEU A 96 -17.40 -7.89 13.45
CA LEU A 96 -17.15 -9.31 13.67
C LEU A 96 -16.56 -9.60 15.05
N GLY A 97 -16.32 -8.56 15.85
CA GLY A 97 -15.78 -8.74 17.20
C GLY A 97 -14.27 -8.82 17.27
N ALA A 98 -13.59 -8.51 16.19
CA ALA A 98 -12.12 -8.58 16.18
C ALA A 98 -11.51 -7.43 16.95
N THR A 99 -10.36 -7.70 17.57
CA THR A 99 -9.54 -6.66 18.19
C THR A 99 -8.60 -6.11 17.12
N LEU A 100 -8.63 -4.80 16.89
CA LEU A 100 -7.79 -4.16 15.89
C LEU A 100 -6.48 -3.72 16.51
N HIS A 101 -5.38 -4.05 15.84
CA HIS A 101 -4.03 -3.66 16.23
C HIS A 101 -3.43 -2.78 15.15
N ALA A 102 -3.05 -1.57 15.49
CA ALA A 102 -2.45 -0.65 14.54
C ALA A 102 -0.99 -1.02 14.29
N VAL A 103 -0.57 -0.98 13.04
CA VAL A 103 0.79 -1.30 12.65
C VAL A 103 1.31 -0.17 11.77
N LEU A 104 2.53 0.28 12.04
CA LEU A 104 3.14 1.31 11.22
C LEU A 104 3.83 0.67 10.02
N ALA A 105 3.55 1.18 8.83
CA ALA A 105 4.06 0.60 7.60
C ALA A 105 5.53 0.97 7.32
N GLY A 106 6.10 1.89 8.10
CA GLY A 106 7.44 2.39 7.82
C GLY A 106 8.50 1.33 7.75
N GLY A 107 8.32 0.21 8.45
CA GLY A 107 9.33 -0.84 8.48
C GLY A 107 9.33 -1.76 7.28
N PHE A 108 8.31 -1.71 6.43
CA PHE A 108 8.25 -2.65 5.31
C PHE A 108 7.76 -2.05 3.99
N ARG A 109 7.26 -0.82 4.00
CA ARG A 109 6.61 -0.26 2.82
C ARG A 109 7.58 0.14 1.72
N ALA A 110 8.81 0.47 2.07
CA ALA A 110 9.77 1.03 1.13
C ALA A 110 10.62 -0.05 0.50
N ARG A 111 10.99 0.16 -0.75
CA ARG A 111 11.91 -0.72 -1.44
C ARG A 111 13.30 -0.55 -0.84
N ARG A 112 14.02 -1.63 -0.72
CA ARG A 112 15.36 -1.60 -0.18
C ARG A 112 16.39 -2.07 -1.16
#